data_7e8aa83c749a63ccb6c559cd5a6a25ed
#
_entry.id   7e8aa83c749a63ccb6c559cd5a6a25ed
#
_cell.length_a   1.000
_cell.length_b   1.000
_cell.length_c   1.000
_cell.angle_alpha   90.00
_cell.angle_beta   90.00
_cell.angle_gamma   90.00
#
_symmetry.space_group_name_H-M   'P 1'
#
loop_
_entity.id
_entity.type
_entity.pdbx_description
1 polymer ?
#
loop_
_entity_poly.entity_id
_entity_poly.type
_entity_poly.pdbx_seq_one_letter_code
_entity_poly.pdbx_strand_id
1 'polypeptide(L)'
;GYVEFNGTLTRLTAGDAYILHPCTFHHYYSDHNDPWVKIWFNGQGNLISHLLSDYQLGFNCCVRNFWKSDYLMQILQKLEKEPSLNKNELALLLHQHIIQFSEQLNGLQTDTSAPQIMKTYIEQNLTAPLNIADIAAQVHLSNSRAIHLFKETFHMTPYHYYLSRKLAIAQDLLRSTEMSIQEI
;
A
#
# COMPACT_ATOMS: atom_id res chain seq x y z
N GLY A 1 2.69 2.96 -19.77
CA GLY A 1 3.92 2.77 -18.98
C GLY A 1 3.89 1.50 -18.16
N TYR A 2 4.88 1.33 -17.32
CA TYR A 2 5.10 0.10 -16.56
C TYR A 2 5.52 0.41 -15.12
N VAL A 3 5.07 -0.43 -14.20
CA VAL A 3 5.55 -0.46 -12.82
C VAL A 3 5.95 -1.88 -12.45
N GLU A 4 7.09 -2.03 -11.82
CA GLU A 4 7.59 -3.30 -11.31
C GLU A 4 7.61 -3.27 -9.79
N PHE A 5 6.97 -4.25 -9.18
CA PHE A 5 6.97 -4.47 -7.73
C PHE A 5 7.55 -5.84 -7.44
N ASN A 6 8.63 -5.89 -6.66
CA ASN A 6 9.24 -7.15 -6.24
C ASN A 6 9.44 -8.16 -7.38
N GLY A 7 9.89 -7.69 -8.55
CA GLY A 7 10.12 -8.51 -9.74
C GLY A 7 8.87 -8.82 -10.58
N THR A 8 7.70 -8.33 -10.19
CA THR A 8 6.47 -8.47 -11.00
C THR A 8 6.23 -7.20 -11.80
N LEU A 9 6.33 -7.31 -13.12
CA LEU A 9 6.08 -6.21 -14.04
C LEU A 9 4.59 -6.08 -14.35
N THR A 10 4.05 -4.89 -14.13
CA THR A 10 2.66 -4.55 -14.41
C THR A 10 2.60 -3.43 -15.44
N ARG A 11 1.92 -3.66 -16.55
CA ARG A 11 1.61 -2.60 -17.52
C ARG A 11 0.49 -1.73 -16.96
N LEU A 12 0.70 -0.42 -17.01
CA LEU A 12 -0.30 0.59 -16.64
C LEU A 12 -0.84 1.29 -17.89
N THR A 13 -2.11 1.54 -17.87
CA THR A 13 -2.85 2.26 -18.91
C THR A 13 -3.46 3.54 -18.34
N ALA A 14 -3.98 4.39 -19.21
CA ALA A 14 -4.66 5.60 -18.77
C ALA A 14 -5.81 5.24 -17.79
N GLY A 15 -5.88 5.97 -16.68
CA GLY A 15 -6.85 5.74 -15.60
C GLY A 15 -6.44 4.77 -14.52
N ASP A 16 -5.33 4.06 -14.69
CA ASP A 16 -4.80 3.22 -13.62
C ASP A 16 -4.10 4.08 -12.56
N ALA A 17 -4.23 3.70 -11.30
CA ALA A 17 -3.57 4.34 -10.18
C ALA A 17 -2.76 3.34 -9.37
N TYR A 18 -1.67 3.77 -8.77
CA TYR A 18 -0.82 2.92 -7.94
C TYR A 18 -0.22 3.66 -6.76
N ILE A 19 0.05 2.92 -5.70
CA ILE A 19 0.74 3.41 -4.50
C ILE A 19 2.08 2.72 -4.39
N LEU A 20 3.14 3.53 -4.21
CA LEU A 20 4.50 3.08 -3.91
C LEU A 20 4.80 3.36 -2.44
N HIS A 21 5.25 2.35 -1.73
CA HIS A 21 5.66 2.50 -0.34
C HIS A 21 7.16 2.75 -0.21
N PRO A 22 7.59 3.52 0.81
CA PRO A 22 9.00 3.67 1.11
C PRO A 22 9.61 2.30 1.43
N CYS A 23 10.92 2.15 1.13
CA CYS A 23 11.69 0.93 1.41
C CYS A 23 11.19 -0.34 0.71
N THR A 24 10.37 -0.21 -0.31
CA THR A 24 10.03 -1.30 -1.21
C THR A 24 10.86 -1.21 -2.48
N PHE A 25 11.31 -2.37 -2.98
CA PHE A 25 11.97 -2.40 -4.29
C PHE A 25 10.90 -2.21 -5.37
N HIS A 26 11.02 -1.12 -6.10
CA HIS A 26 10.13 -0.82 -7.22
C HIS A 26 10.89 -0.09 -8.32
N HIS A 27 10.46 -0.32 -9.54
CA HIS A 27 10.92 0.40 -10.71
C HIS A 27 9.72 0.80 -11.55
N TYR A 28 9.70 2.02 -12.06
CA TYR A 28 8.64 2.47 -12.95
C TYR A 28 9.22 3.30 -14.10
N TYR A 29 8.67 3.11 -15.28
CA TYR A 29 9.12 3.79 -16.48
C TYR A 29 8.00 3.98 -17.50
N SER A 30 8.15 5.02 -18.30
CA SER A 30 7.26 5.31 -19.40
C SER A 30 7.54 4.40 -20.58
N ASP A 31 6.52 4.06 -21.36
CA ASP A 31 6.73 3.45 -22.66
C ASP A 31 7.36 4.48 -23.61
N HIS A 32 8.34 4.07 -24.40
CA HIS A 32 9.04 4.98 -25.31
C HIS A 32 8.13 5.48 -26.44
N ASN A 33 7.22 4.63 -26.91
CA ASN A 33 6.31 4.94 -28.02
C ASN A 33 4.97 5.49 -27.57
N ASP A 34 4.62 5.28 -26.29
CA ASP A 34 3.38 5.73 -25.67
C ASP A 34 3.68 6.29 -24.27
N PRO A 35 4.30 7.48 -24.18
CA PRO A 35 4.68 8.07 -22.90
C PRO A 35 3.44 8.46 -22.10
N TRP A 36 3.43 8.07 -20.85
CA TRP A 36 2.32 8.43 -19.96
C TRP A 36 2.41 9.87 -19.44
N VAL A 37 1.26 10.47 -19.26
CA VAL A 37 1.08 11.65 -18.42
C VAL A 37 0.54 11.16 -17.08
N LYS A 38 1.15 11.55 -15.98
CA LYS A 38 0.74 11.12 -14.64
C LYS A 38 0.66 12.28 -13.68
N ILE A 39 -0.30 12.18 -12.76
CA ILE A 39 -0.40 13.02 -11.58
C ILE A 39 0.17 12.21 -10.42
N TRP A 40 1.02 12.81 -9.61
CA TRP A 40 1.60 12.13 -8.46
C TRP A 40 1.83 13.11 -7.32
N PHE A 41 1.81 12.61 -6.11
CA PHE A 41 2.21 13.34 -4.93
C PHE A 41 2.95 12.42 -3.95
N ASN A 42 3.82 13.02 -3.15
CA ASN A 42 4.49 12.34 -2.07
C ASN A 42 3.86 12.75 -0.76
N GLY A 43 3.41 11.76 0.00
CA GLY A 43 2.95 11.94 1.36
C GLY A 43 3.94 11.32 2.33
N GLN A 44 4.14 11.97 3.48
CA GLN A 44 4.96 11.43 4.56
C GLN A 44 4.38 11.80 5.92
N GLY A 45 4.72 11.02 6.93
CA GLY A 45 4.31 11.23 8.32
C GLY A 45 3.36 10.16 8.83
N ASN A 46 3.23 10.11 10.15
CA ASN A 46 2.52 9.04 10.84
C ASN A 46 1.05 8.93 10.42
N LEU A 47 0.37 10.06 10.20
CA LEU A 47 -1.03 10.04 9.79
C LEU A 47 -1.22 9.29 8.47
N ILE A 48 -0.36 9.52 7.48
CA ILE A 48 -0.45 8.81 6.19
C ILE A 48 -0.17 7.32 6.37
N SER A 49 0.85 6.98 7.14
CA SER A 49 1.19 5.57 7.42
C SER A 49 0.05 4.84 8.10
N HIS A 50 -0.61 5.47 9.08
CA HIS A 50 -1.79 4.90 9.75
C HIS A 50 -2.98 4.77 8.80
N LEU A 51 -3.31 5.80 8.03
CA LEU A 51 -4.40 5.74 7.07
C LEU A 51 -4.18 4.63 6.04
N LEU A 52 -2.99 4.51 5.46
CA LEU A 52 -2.69 3.46 4.50
C LEU A 52 -2.80 2.06 5.13
N SER A 53 -2.39 1.91 6.39
CA SER A 53 -2.54 0.65 7.13
C SER A 53 -4.00 0.33 7.42
N ASP A 54 -4.75 1.28 7.97
CA ASP A 54 -6.15 1.09 8.37
C ASP A 54 -7.06 0.78 7.16
N TYR A 55 -6.77 1.42 6.02
CA TYR A 55 -7.46 1.15 4.76
C TYR A 55 -6.87 -0.03 3.96
N GLN A 56 -5.99 -0.83 4.56
CA GLN A 56 -5.38 -2.02 3.95
C GLN A 56 -4.56 -1.74 2.68
N LEU A 57 -4.04 -0.53 2.56
CA LEU A 57 -3.17 -0.09 1.48
C LEU A 57 -1.68 -0.18 1.86
N GLY A 58 -1.32 -1.04 2.80
CA GLY A 58 0.00 -1.14 3.42
C GLY A 58 1.14 -1.61 2.50
N PHE A 59 0.87 -1.91 1.23
CA PHE A 59 1.87 -2.34 0.24
C PHE A 59 1.64 -1.68 -1.11
N ASN A 60 2.67 -1.78 -1.96
CA ASN A 60 2.54 -1.40 -3.36
C ASN A 60 1.31 -2.05 -3.96
N CYS A 61 0.37 -1.26 -4.37
CA CYS A 61 -0.90 -1.71 -4.91
C CYS A 61 -1.26 -0.89 -6.15
N CYS A 62 -2.01 -1.52 -7.04
CA CYS A 62 -2.48 -0.93 -8.27
C CYS A 62 -3.99 -1.13 -8.40
N VAL A 63 -4.70 -0.06 -8.74
CA VAL A 63 -6.13 -0.10 -9.05
C VAL A 63 -6.33 0.25 -10.51
N ARG A 64 -7.10 -0.58 -11.21
CA ARG A 64 -7.43 -0.39 -12.61
C ARG A 64 -8.63 0.53 -12.77
N ASN A 65 -8.59 1.37 -13.82
CA ASN A 65 -9.71 2.26 -14.17
C ASN A 65 -10.16 3.16 -13.02
N PHE A 66 -9.22 3.78 -12.33
CA PHE A 66 -9.47 4.68 -11.19
C PHE A 66 -9.93 6.09 -11.63
N TRP A 67 -10.60 6.21 -12.75
CA TRP A 67 -11.06 7.46 -13.34
C TRP A 67 -12.08 8.24 -12.49
N LYS A 68 -12.77 7.55 -11.60
CA LYS A 68 -13.88 8.15 -10.83
C LYS A 68 -13.43 8.97 -9.64
N SER A 69 -12.13 8.97 -9.35
CA SER A 69 -11.59 9.76 -8.25
C SER A 69 -11.30 11.19 -8.69
N ASP A 70 -12.26 12.07 -8.51
CA ASP A 70 -12.09 13.50 -8.77
C ASP A 70 -11.20 14.22 -7.74
N TYR A 71 -10.87 13.56 -6.61
CA TYR A 71 -10.17 14.23 -5.53
C TYR A 71 -8.75 14.67 -5.88
N LEU A 72 -7.99 13.89 -6.64
CA LEU A 72 -6.67 14.32 -7.13
C LEU A 72 -6.77 15.54 -8.04
N MET A 73 -7.77 15.54 -8.93
CA MET A 73 -8.01 16.69 -9.81
C MET A 73 -8.47 17.92 -9.01
N GLN A 74 -9.30 17.73 -8.00
CA GLN A 74 -9.71 18.81 -7.09
C GLN A 74 -8.51 19.37 -6.32
N ILE A 75 -7.61 18.51 -5.82
CA ILE A 75 -6.37 18.92 -5.16
C ILE A 75 -5.53 19.78 -6.11
N LEU A 76 -5.30 19.32 -7.34
CA LEU A 76 -4.54 20.08 -8.35
C LEU A 76 -5.16 21.44 -8.66
N GLN A 77 -6.46 21.45 -8.97
CA GLN A 77 -7.18 22.69 -9.30
C GLN A 77 -7.16 23.70 -8.15
N LYS A 78 -7.25 23.21 -6.91
CA LYS A 78 -7.14 24.07 -5.73
C LYS A 78 -5.73 24.61 -5.55
N LEU A 79 -4.71 23.78 -5.70
CA LEU A 79 -3.31 24.22 -5.61
C LEU A 79 -2.93 25.23 -6.71
N GLU A 80 -3.50 25.09 -7.91
CA GLU A 80 -3.30 26.05 -8.99
C GLU A 80 -3.96 27.41 -8.71
N LYS A 81 -5.14 27.41 -8.09
CA LYS A 81 -5.90 28.64 -7.77
C LYS A 81 -5.42 29.32 -6.50
N GLU A 82 -5.03 28.57 -5.50
CA GLU A 82 -4.58 29.05 -4.20
C GLU A 82 -3.32 28.29 -3.76
N PRO A 83 -2.11 28.81 -4.08
CA PRO A 83 -0.87 28.18 -3.61
C PRO A 83 -0.73 28.14 -2.07
N SER A 84 -1.54 28.93 -1.35
CA SER A 84 -1.61 28.98 0.12
C SER A 84 -2.73 28.09 0.68
N LEU A 85 -3.10 27.03 -0.01
CA LEU A 85 -4.18 26.15 0.34
C LEU A 85 -4.18 25.75 1.83
N ASN A 86 -5.36 25.77 2.45
CA ASN A 86 -5.55 25.32 3.83
C ASN A 86 -5.15 23.86 3.96
N LYS A 87 -4.14 23.60 4.79
CA LYS A 87 -3.60 22.25 5.03
C LYS A 87 -4.67 21.24 5.46
N ASN A 88 -5.69 21.70 6.21
CA ASN A 88 -6.78 20.83 6.67
C ASN A 88 -7.67 20.40 5.50
N GLU A 89 -7.95 21.28 4.58
CA GLU A 89 -8.76 20.96 3.38
C GLU A 89 -8.03 19.97 2.47
N LEU A 90 -6.73 20.19 2.29
CA LEU A 90 -5.89 19.27 1.54
C LEU A 90 -5.84 17.87 2.20
N ALA A 91 -5.74 17.83 3.53
CA ALA A 91 -5.74 16.58 4.28
C ALA A 91 -7.08 15.82 4.14
N LEU A 92 -8.21 16.53 4.15
CA LEU A 92 -9.52 15.92 3.93
C LEU A 92 -9.67 15.34 2.53
N LEU A 93 -9.27 16.07 1.50
CA LEU A 93 -9.32 15.61 0.11
C LEU A 93 -8.41 14.39 -0.09
N LEU A 94 -7.21 14.41 0.49
CA LEU A 94 -6.30 13.26 0.45
C LEU A 94 -6.88 12.04 1.15
N HIS A 95 -7.49 12.24 2.31
CA HIS A 95 -8.14 11.14 3.04
C HIS A 95 -9.31 10.54 2.23
N GLN A 96 -10.16 11.37 1.64
CA GLN A 96 -11.23 10.92 0.75
C GLN A 96 -10.69 10.15 -0.46
N HIS A 97 -9.57 10.60 -1.04
CA HIS A 97 -8.91 9.87 -2.11
C HIS A 97 -8.40 8.49 -1.68
N ILE A 98 -7.81 8.40 -0.47
CA ILE A 98 -7.38 7.12 0.12
C ILE A 98 -8.57 6.18 0.33
N ILE A 99 -9.69 6.69 0.85
CA ILE A 99 -10.94 5.91 1.02
C ILE A 99 -11.38 5.32 -0.33
N GLN A 100 -11.53 6.16 -1.35
CA GLN A 100 -11.96 5.68 -2.67
C GLN A 100 -11.02 4.67 -3.29
N PHE A 101 -9.70 4.88 -3.11
CA PHE A 101 -8.70 3.93 -3.59
C PHE A 101 -8.86 2.58 -2.90
N SER A 102 -9.05 2.58 -1.57
CA SER A 102 -9.31 1.38 -0.79
C SER A 102 -10.62 0.70 -1.18
N GLU A 103 -11.70 1.44 -1.32
CA GLU A 103 -12.99 0.90 -1.73
C GLU A 103 -12.93 0.24 -3.11
N GLN A 104 -12.23 0.84 -4.06
CA GLN A 104 -12.08 0.25 -5.38
C GLN A 104 -11.14 -0.95 -5.38
N LEU A 105 -10.05 -0.91 -4.60
CA LEU A 105 -9.15 -2.04 -4.44
C LEU A 105 -9.84 -3.20 -3.72
N ASN A 106 -10.53 -2.92 -2.62
CA ASN A 106 -11.14 -3.90 -1.73
C ASN A 106 -12.59 -4.22 -2.10
N GLY A 107 -13.32 -3.33 -2.74
CA GLY A 107 -14.68 -3.54 -3.24
C GLY A 107 -14.73 -4.52 -4.43
N LEU A 108 -13.62 -4.69 -5.12
CA LEU A 108 -13.38 -5.83 -6.04
C LEU A 108 -12.99 -7.10 -5.25
N GLN A 109 -12.71 -6.96 -3.97
CA GLN A 109 -12.31 -8.00 -3.04
C GLN A 109 -13.17 -7.92 -1.76
N THR A 110 -14.45 -8.22 -1.86
CA THR A 110 -15.16 -8.82 -0.72
C THR A 110 -14.63 -10.25 -0.52
N ASP A 111 -13.33 -10.34 -0.65
CA ASP A 111 -12.62 -11.59 -0.66
C ASP A 111 -12.15 -11.90 0.75
N THR A 112 -12.95 -12.71 1.45
CA THR A 112 -12.49 -13.60 2.51
C THR A 112 -11.57 -14.67 1.92
N SER A 113 -10.74 -14.31 0.95
CA SER A 113 -9.79 -15.25 0.38
C SER A 113 -8.73 -15.60 1.42
N ALA A 114 -8.30 -16.84 1.41
CA ALA A 114 -7.31 -17.32 2.35
C ALA A 114 -6.04 -16.43 2.39
N PRO A 115 -5.48 -15.93 1.27
CA PRO A 115 -4.34 -14.99 1.32
C PRO A 115 -4.64 -13.70 2.08
N GLN A 116 -5.83 -13.14 1.92
CA GLN A 116 -6.20 -11.88 2.57
C GLN A 116 -6.38 -12.07 4.09
N ILE A 117 -7.00 -13.19 4.50
CA ILE A 117 -7.09 -13.56 5.92
C ILE A 117 -5.69 -13.70 6.53
N MET A 118 -4.78 -14.39 5.84
CA MET A 118 -3.39 -14.54 6.29
C MET A 118 -2.68 -13.19 6.42
N LYS A 119 -2.85 -12.29 5.46
CA LYS A 119 -2.27 -10.95 5.49
C LYS A 119 -2.79 -10.16 6.68
N THR A 120 -4.10 -10.13 6.89
CA THR A 120 -4.74 -9.44 8.02
C THR A 120 -4.23 -9.99 9.35
N TYR A 121 -4.12 -11.30 9.49
CA TYR A 121 -3.55 -11.94 10.68
C TYR A 121 -2.13 -11.47 10.97
N ILE A 122 -1.25 -11.41 9.95
CA ILE A 122 0.12 -10.91 10.10
C ILE A 122 0.12 -9.46 10.57
N GLU A 123 -0.70 -8.60 9.97
CA GLU A 123 -0.77 -7.17 10.33
C GLU A 123 -1.25 -6.94 11.76
N GLN A 124 -2.17 -7.74 12.24
CA GLN A 124 -2.66 -7.68 13.62
C GLN A 124 -1.66 -8.21 14.66
N ASN A 125 -0.65 -8.97 14.22
CA ASN A 125 0.32 -9.63 15.10
C ASN A 125 1.77 -9.21 14.86
N LEU A 126 2.02 -7.98 14.38
CA LEU A 126 3.36 -7.49 14.05
C LEU A 126 4.28 -7.36 15.28
N THR A 127 3.75 -7.23 16.48
CA THR A 127 4.52 -7.13 17.73
C THR A 127 4.99 -8.48 18.24
N ALA A 128 4.36 -9.57 17.83
CA ALA A 128 4.71 -10.93 18.22
C ALA A 128 5.64 -11.60 17.19
N PRO A 129 6.43 -12.63 17.60
CA PRO A 129 7.17 -13.43 16.62
C PRO A 129 6.23 -14.13 15.65
N LEU A 130 6.56 -14.10 14.37
CA LEU A 130 5.76 -14.76 13.34
C LEU A 130 5.87 -16.28 13.44
N ASN A 131 4.72 -16.95 13.54
CA ASN A 131 4.62 -18.40 13.44
C ASN A 131 3.76 -18.78 12.22
N ILE A 132 4.34 -19.48 11.26
CA ILE A 132 3.65 -19.90 10.04
C ILE A 132 2.49 -20.87 10.32
N ALA A 133 2.58 -21.67 11.37
CA ALA A 133 1.51 -22.60 11.72
C ALA A 133 0.24 -21.86 12.16
N ASP A 134 0.39 -20.75 12.89
CA ASP A 134 -0.74 -19.95 13.33
C ASP A 134 -1.42 -19.26 12.14
N ILE A 135 -0.63 -18.75 11.17
CA ILE A 135 -1.15 -18.17 9.93
C ILE A 135 -1.91 -19.21 9.12
N ALA A 136 -1.33 -20.39 8.95
CA ALA A 136 -1.94 -21.49 8.19
C ALA A 136 -3.23 -22.00 8.84
N ALA A 137 -3.30 -21.99 10.17
CA ALA A 137 -4.48 -22.37 10.94
C ALA A 137 -5.66 -21.43 10.69
N GLN A 138 -5.43 -20.11 10.48
CA GLN A 138 -6.50 -19.14 10.18
C GLN A 138 -7.29 -19.49 8.92
N VAL A 139 -6.65 -20.22 8.01
CA VAL A 139 -7.22 -20.55 6.69
C VAL A 139 -7.35 -22.07 6.48
N HIS A 140 -7.17 -22.86 7.52
CA HIS A 140 -7.25 -24.33 7.48
C HIS A 140 -6.35 -24.98 6.41
N LEU A 141 -5.16 -24.44 6.20
CA LEU A 141 -4.18 -24.95 5.23
C LEU A 141 -2.97 -25.54 5.94
N SER A 142 -2.22 -26.39 5.22
CA SER A 142 -0.88 -26.78 5.67
C SER A 142 0.10 -25.60 5.54
N ASN A 143 1.17 -25.57 6.33
CA ASN A 143 2.18 -24.54 6.30
C ASN A 143 2.74 -24.30 4.88
N SER A 144 3.05 -25.38 4.16
CA SER A 144 3.58 -25.30 2.80
C SER A 144 2.56 -24.68 1.84
N ARG A 145 1.29 -25.09 1.93
CA ARG A 145 0.24 -24.55 1.06
C ARG A 145 -0.05 -23.08 1.36
N ALA A 146 -0.06 -22.69 2.65
CA ALA A 146 -0.23 -21.31 3.07
C ALA A 146 0.90 -20.40 2.51
N ILE A 147 2.16 -20.83 2.66
CA ILE A 147 3.32 -20.08 2.12
C ILE A 147 3.19 -19.92 0.60
N HIS A 148 2.86 -21.00 -0.11
CA HIS A 148 2.77 -20.99 -1.57
C HIS A 148 1.66 -20.05 -2.04
N LEU A 149 0.47 -20.19 -1.48
CA LEU A 149 -0.70 -19.38 -1.83
C LEU A 149 -0.48 -17.89 -1.54
N PHE A 150 0.12 -17.58 -0.37
CA PHE A 150 0.47 -16.21 -0.03
C PHE A 150 1.48 -15.63 -1.03
N LYS A 151 2.51 -16.41 -1.39
CA LYS A 151 3.53 -15.99 -2.35
C LYS A 151 2.96 -15.80 -3.77
N GLU A 152 2.04 -16.64 -4.20
CA GLU A 152 1.35 -16.49 -5.49
C GLU A 152 0.55 -15.17 -5.55
N THR A 153 -0.11 -14.81 -4.43
CA THR A 153 -0.98 -13.63 -4.39
C THR A 153 -0.21 -12.34 -4.18
N PHE A 154 0.74 -12.33 -3.23
CA PHE A 154 1.46 -11.10 -2.83
C PHE A 154 2.90 -11.03 -3.36
N HIS A 155 3.35 -12.00 -4.16
CA HIS A 155 4.68 -12.10 -4.76
C HIS A 155 5.83 -12.11 -3.73
N MET A 156 5.52 -12.39 -2.47
CA MET A 156 6.48 -12.52 -1.37
C MET A 156 6.00 -13.52 -0.32
N THR A 157 6.92 -14.09 0.43
CA THR A 157 6.56 -15.04 1.49
C THR A 157 5.93 -14.31 2.70
N PRO A 158 5.11 -14.99 3.53
CA PRO A 158 4.57 -14.41 4.77
C PRO A 158 5.64 -13.82 5.68
N TYR A 159 6.80 -14.47 5.78
CA TYR A 159 7.92 -13.98 6.58
C TYR A 159 8.54 -12.70 6.01
N HIS A 160 8.71 -12.63 4.71
CA HIS A 160 9.21 -11.41 4.04
C HIS A 160 8.22 -10.25 4.20
N TYR A 161 6.93 -10.55 4.08
CA TYR A 161 5.86 -9.59 4.34
C TYR A 161 5.96 -9.03 5.76
N TYR A 162 5.98 -9.90 6.76
CA TYR A 162 6.11 -9.54 8.17
C TYR A 162 7.34 -8.66 8.44
N LEU A 163 8.52 -9.06 7.96
CA LEU A 163 9.75 -8.27 8.15
C LEU A 163 9.66 -6.88 7.51
N SER A 164 9.13 -6.78 6.29
CA SER A 164 9.00 -5.49 5.62
C SER A 164 8.04 -4.56 6.36
N ARG A 165 6.96 -5.09 6.96
CA ARG A 165 6.05 -4.30 7.81
C ARG A 165 6.74 -3.84 9.09
N LYS A 166 7.45 -4.72 9.77
CA LYS A 166 8.22 -4.32 10.97
C LYS A 166 9.27 -3.27 10.68
N LEU A 167 10.01 -3.40 9.59
CA LEU A 167 11.01 -2.41 9.18
C LEU A 167 10.38 -1.05 8.87
N ALA A 168 9.22 -1.04 8.20
CA ALA A 168 8.50 0.20 7.92
C ALA A 168 8.09 0.91 9.22
N ILE A 169 7.54 0.17 10.19
CA ILE A 169 7.18 0.71 11.52
C ILE A 169 8.41 1.23 12.26
N ALA A 170 9.50 0.46 12.28
CA ALA A 170 10.72 0.87 12.94
C ALA A 170 11.32 2.17 12.34
N GLN A 171 11.26 2.31 11.02
CA GLN A 171 11.70 3.53 10.34
C GLN A 171 10.81 4.72 10.65
N ASP A 172 9.50 4.52 10.74
CA ASP A 172 8.57 5.59 11.13
C ASP A 172 8.82 6.02 12.57
N LEU A 173 9.04 5.09 13.50
CA LEU A 173 9.39 5.40 14.90
C LEU A 173 10.71 6.16 15.00
N LEU A 174 11.75 5.75 14.26
CA LEU A 174 13.04 6.45 14.22
C LEU A 174 12.95 7.88 13.70
N ARG A 175 12.00 8.15 12.80
CA ARG A 175 11.81 9.49 12.20
C ARG A 175 10.89 10.39 13.00
N SER A 176 9.96 9.83 13.72
CA SER A 176 8.84 10.55 14.34
C SER A 176 8.90 10.63 15.86
N THR A 177 9.83 9.91 16.49
CA THR A 177 9.98 9.86 17.94
C THR A 177 11.46 10.04 18.35
N GLU A 178 11.68 10.33 19.62
CA GLU A 178 13.00 10.37 20.24
C GLU A 178 13.43 9.00 20.82
N MET A 179 12.76 7.94 20.45
CA MET A 179 13.07 6.57 20.92
C MET A 179 14.44 6.13 20.43
N SER A 180 15.18 5.50 21.30
CA SER A 180 16.46 4.87 20.96
C SER A 180 16.23 3.59 20.13
N ILE A 181 17.27 3.15 19.39
CA ILE A 181 17.22 1.89 18.62
C ILE A 181 16.88 0.68 19.50
N GLN A 182 17.22 0.72 20.81
CA GLN A 182 16.93 -0.38 21.74
C GLN A 182 15.47 -0.42 22.19
N GLU A 183 14.76 0.70 22.12
CA GLU A 183 13.35 0.81 22.47
C GLU A 183 12.40 0.49 21.30
N ILE A 184 12.93 0.47 20.08
CA ILE A 184 12.26 0.12 18.83
C ILE A 184 12.47 -1.37 18.50
#